data_19ebda93b2d592290e71045a228dfbbf
#
_entry.id   19ebda93b2d592290e71045a228dfbbf
#
_cell.length_a   1.000
_cell.length_b   1.000
_cell.length_c   1.000
_cell.angle_alpha   90.00
_cell.angle_beta   90.00
_cell.angle_gamma   90.00
#
_symmetry.space_group_name_H-M   'P 1'
#
loop_
_entity.id
_entity.type
_entity.pdbx_description
1 polymer ?
#
loop_
_entity_poly.entity_id
_entity_poly.type
_entity_poly.pdbx_seq_one_letter_code
_entity_poly.pdbx_strand_id
1 'polypeptide(L)'
;MELITILLSGLLGSLSPVGFIVDRVTENAIRSRFEKVEQLAVRIDNVPSSQLIQGKVERLRIAGRGLWVTPDLRIAALELETDPLNVDLQSLRQQRQMSSTQGERRLPTASLREPVQAGLRLVLTEQDVNKLLQSPLVKARLRNVGSGFLGTMGGRQDQAYELVNPKVEFLADNRVRLQVSLQEKGETATEETSSKQLTVNIESGLSIVAGHQVQFISPTGSINDSSIPSFFLGPILESMAEQFDIRKLEESGITARILALNVQADKMEIATFVRLKPKN
;
A
#
# COMPACT_ATOMS: atom_id res chain seq x y z
N MET A 1 2.62 -1.57 4.37
CA MET A 1 2.48 -1.57 5.85
C MET A 1 2.29 -0.18 6.41
N GLU A 2 3.00 0.82 5.89
CA GLU A 2 2.98 2.19 6.45
C GLU A 2 1.60 2.85 6.48
N LEU A 3 0.76 2.64 5.47
CA LEU A 3 -0.55 3.27 5.33
C LEU A 3 -1.50 2.92 6.46
N ILE A 4 -1.66 1.63 6.75
CA ILE A 4 -2.55 1.17 7.83
C ILE A 4 -2.00 1.63 9.18
N THR A 5 -0.67 1.59 9.34
CA THR A 5 0.01 2.08 10.55
C THR A 5 -0.18 3.59 10.73
N ILE A 6 -0.08 4.36 9.65
CA ILE A 6 -0.27 5.81 9.66
C ILE A 6 -1.72 6.16 10.03
N LEU A 7 -2.68 5.54 9.37
CA LEU A 7 -4.10 5.78 9.64
C LEU A 7 -4.47 5.44 11.08
N LEU A 8 -4.02 4.27 11.56
CA LEU A 8 -4.33 3.84 12.92
C LEU A 8 -3.60 4.63 13.99
N SER A 9 -2.32 4.93 13.79
CA SER A 9 -1.58 5.75 14.76
C SER A 9 -2.11 7.18 14.80
N GLY A 10 -2.56 7.73 13.67
CA GLY A 10 -3.26 9.01 13.60
C GLY A 10 -4.58 8.98 14.37
N LEU A 11 -5.37 7.93 14.14
CA LEU A 11 -6.64 7.68 14.78
C LEU A 11 -6.52 7.57 16.30
N LEU A 12 -5.71 6.65 16.78
CA LEU A 12 -5.53 6.43 18.22
C LEU A 12 -4.77 7.58 18.87
N GLY A 13 -3.90 8.26 18.09
CA GLY A 13 -3.21 9.46 18.52
C GLY A 13 -4.13 10.66 18.75
N SER A 14 -5.30 10.71 18.14
CA SER A 14 -6.25 11.83 18.23
C SER A 14 -7.25 11.70 19.38
N LEU A 15 -7.41 10.53 19.96
CA LEU A 15 -8.25 10.31 21.14
C LEU A 15 -7.64 10.95 22.39
N SER A 16 -7.59 12.28 22.43
CA SER A 16 -7.14 13.05 23.58
C SER A 16 -8.34 13.38 24.49
N PRO A 17 -8.18 13.34 25.83
CA PRO A 17 -9.30 13.51 26.76
C PRO A 17 -9.78 14.94 26.96
N VAL A 18 -9.32 15.89 26.16
CA VAL A 18 -9.77 17.30 26.27
C VAL A 18 -10.94 17.50 25.32
N GLY A 19 -12.13 17.50 25.88
CA GLY A 19 -13.40 17.55 25.19
C GLY A 19 -13.65 18.78 24.31
N PHE A 20 -14.64 18.68 23.48
CA PHE A 20 -15.39 19.70 22.73
C PHE A 20 -14.89 20.13 21.33
N ILE A 21 -13.73 19.71 20.82
CA ILE A 21 -13.38 19.95 19.41
C ILE A 21 -12.79 18.66 18.82
N VAL A 22 -13.48 17.55 19.03
CA VAL A 22 -12.91 16.22 18.76
C VAL A 22 -12.62 16.02 17.27
N ASP A 23 -13.54 16.43 16.40
CA ASP A 23 -13.39 16.21 14.96
C ASP A 23 -12.20 16.96 14.36
N ARG A 24 -12.03 18.25 14.71
CA ARG A 24 -10.92 19.06 14.19
C ARG A 24 -9.55 18.67 14.76
N VAL A 25 -9.50 18.32 16.05
CA VAL A 25 -8.24 17.84 16.67
C VAL A 25 -7.85 16.50 16.08
N THR A 26 -8.82 15.62 15.84
CA THR A 26 -8.61 14.32 15.19
C THR A 26 -8.18 14.51 13.74
N GLU A 27 -8.84 15.39 12.99
CA GLU A 27 -8.45 15.72 11.61
C GLU A 27 -7.02 16.22 11.55
N ASN A 28 -6.62 17.17 12.40
CA ASN A 28 -5.27 17.70 12.42
C ASN A 28 -4.22 16.64 12.80
N ALA A 29 -4.54 15.75 13.74
CA ALA A 29 -3.66 14.67 14.14
C ALA A 29 -3.48 13.62 13.03
N ILE A 30 -4.51 13.34 12.25
CA ILE A 30 -4.44 12.47 11.08
C ILE A 30 -3.70 13.18 9.95
N ARG A 31 -4.05 14.44 9.67
CA ARG A 31 -3.41 15.27 8.64
C ARG A 31 -1.89 15.36 8.81
N SER A 32 -1.41 15.51 10.05
CA SER A 32 0.02 15.58 10.37
C SER A 32 0.81 14.30 10.10
N ARG A 33 0.14 13.20 9.77
CA ARG A 33 0.77 11.91 9.41
C ARG A 33 1.05 11.76 7.93
N PHE A 34 0.48 12.63 7.11
CA PHE A 34 0.70 12.68 5.68
C PHE A 34 1.66 13.82 5.35
N GLU A 35 2.48 13.66 4.33
CA GLU A 35 3.35 14.72 3.81
C GLU A 35 2.54 15.90 3.24
N LYS A 36 1.42 15.57 2.57
CA LYS A 36 0.50 16.54 2.01
C LYS A 36 -0.91 15.97 1.97
N VAL A 37 -1.90 16.82 2.18
CA VAL A 37 -3.32 16.48 2.14
C VAL A 37 -4.08 17.57 1.39
N GLU A 38 -4.82 17.19 0.33
CA GLU A 38 -5.71 18.12 -0.37
C GLU A 38 -7.00 18.32 0.42
N GLN A 39 -7.68 17.23 0.72
CA GLN A 39 -8.94 17.24 1.47
C GLN A 39 -8.94 16.10 2.49
N LEU A 40 -9.40 16.40 3.69
CA LEU A 40 -9.60 15.43 4.76
C LEU A 40 -10.82 15.84 5.57
N ALA A 41 -11.71 14.90 5.79
CA ALA A 41 -12.83 15.04 6.70
C ALA A 41 -12.81 13.87 7.68
N VAL A 42 -12.97 14.19 8.94
CA VAL A 42 -13.05 13.20 10.03
C VAL A 42 -14.35 13.44 10.78
N ARG A 43 -15.09 12.38 11.05
CA ARG A 43 -16.31 12.41 11.82
C ARG A 43 -16.32 11.33 12.87
N ILE A 44 -16.62 11.71 14.08
CA ILE A 44 -16.80 10.81 15.23
C ILE A 44 -18.27 10.83 15.62
N ASP A 45 -18.94 9.70 15.46
CA ASP A 45 -20.31 9.51 15.93
C ASP A 45 -20.26 8.89 17.33
N ASN A 46 -20.88 9.56 18.30
CA ASN A 46 -20.94 9.06 19.68
C ASN A 46 -22.18 9.59 20.41
N VAL A 47 -22.97 8.68 20.95
CA VAL A 47 -24.15 9.01 21.76
C VAL A 47 -24.20 8.10 22.99
N PRO A 48 -24.11 8.64 24.21
CA PRO A 48 -23.87 10.05 24.58
C PRO A 48 -22.39 10.45 24.47
N SER A 49 -22.11 11.72 24.24
CA SER A 49 -20.72 12.24 24.10
C SER A 49 -19.84 12.01 25.34
N SER A 50 -20.45 11.75 26.51
CA SER A 50 -19.70 11.40 27.73
C SER A 50 -18.91 10.10 27.63
N GLN A 51 -19.24 9.20 26.71
CA GLN A 51 -18.48 7.97 26.48
C GLN A 51 -17.07 8.23 25.93
N LEU A 52 -16.87 9.34 25.21
CA LEU A 52 -15.55 9.75 24.71
C LEU A 52 -14.54 9.93 25.84
N ILE A 53 -14.98 10.45 27.01
CA ILE A 53 -14.12 10.62 28.20
C ILE A 53 -13.67 9.26 28.74
N GLN A 54 -14.43 8.21 28.49
CA GLN A 54 -14.11 6.82 28.90
C GLN A 54 -13.28 6.08 27.83
N GLY A 55 -12.98 6.72 26.70
CA GLY A 55 -12.24 6.10 25.59
C GLY A 55 -13.12 5.23 24.67
N LYS A 56 -14.44 5.38 24.74
CA LYS A 56 -15.37 4.67 23.87
C LYS A 56 -15.81 5.57 22.72
N VAL A 57 -15.71 5.07 21.51
CA VAL A 57 -16.18 5.71 20.27
C VAL A 57 -17.10 4.71 19.56
N GLU A 58 -18.31 5.10 19.24
CA GLU A 58 -19.25 4.21 18.53
C GLU A 58 -18.84 4.00 17.08
N ARG A 59 -18.42 5.07 16.42
CA ARG A 59 -18.02 5.02 15.02
C ARG A 59 -17.09 6.16 14.68
N LEU A 60 -16.05 5.83 13.91
CA LEU A 60 -15.19 6.84 13.31
C LEU A 60 -15.26 6.69 11.80
N ARG A 61 -15.43 7.81 11.11
CA ARG A 61 -15.37 7.89 9.65
C ARG A 61 -14.29 8.87 9.24
N ILE A 62 -13.50 8.45 8.27
CA ILE A 62 -12.46 9.28 7.65
C ILE A 62 -12.70 9.24 6.16
N ALA A 63 -12.73 10.40 5.53
CA ALA A 63 -12.76 10.56 4.09
C ALA A 63 -11.65 11.53 3.66
N GLY A 64 -10.76 11.08 2.79
CA GLY A 64 -9.65 11.89 2.29
C GLY A 64 -9.51 11.82 0.78
N ARG A 65 -9.01 12.92 0.19
CA ARG A 65 -8.66 13.00 -1.22
C ARG A 65 -7.29 13.62 -1.37
N GLY A 66 -6.50 13.08 -2.29
CA GLY A 66 -5.14 13.54 -2.51
C GLY A 66 -4.31 13.49 -1.23
N LEU A 67 -4.03 12.28 -0.74
CA LEU A 67 -3.26 12.04 0.48
C LEU A 67 -1.86 11.54 0.09
N TRP A 68 -0.81 12.30 0.37
CA TRP A 68 0.57 11.87 0.18
C TRP A 68 1.09 11.19 1.45
N VAL A 69 1.28 9.89 1.37
CA VAL A 69 1.87 9.08 2.46
C VAL A 69 3.38 9.31 2.51
N THR A 70 3.98 9.38 1.32
CA THR A 70 5.38 9.77 1.07
C THR A 70 5.38 10.72 -0.13
N PRO A 71 6.51 11.40 -0.45
CA PRO A 71 6.60 12.24 -1.64
C PRO A 71 6.23 11.53 -2.95
N ASP A 72 6.43 10.21 -3.01
CA ASP A 72 6.19 9.39 -4.20
C ASP A 72 4.89 8.57 -4.15
N LEU A 73 4.26 8.43 -2.98
CA LEU A 73 3.03 7.64 -2.81
C LEU A 73 1.86 8.57 -2.49
N ARG A 74 1.01 8.82 -3.48
CA ARG A 74 -0.25 9.52 -3.34
C ARG A 74 -1.41 8.54 -3.40
N ILE A 75 -2.39 8.73 -2.53
CA ILE A 75 -3.69 8.06 -2.55
C ILE A 75 -4.70 9.05 -3.09
N ALA A 76 -5.35 8.72 -4.20
CA ALA A 76 -6.33 9.61 -4.82
C ALA A 76 -7.57 9.80 -3.95
N ALA A 77 -8.10 8.70 -3.36
CA ALA A 77 -9.16 8.76 -2.36
C ALA A 77 -8.99 7.64 -1.33
N LEU A 78 -9.39 7.96 -0.09
CA LEU A 78 -9.40 7.04 1.03
C LEU A 78 -10.71 7.25 1.80
N GLU A 79 -11.40 6.15 2.08
CA GLU A 79 -12.57 6.12 2.96
C GLU A 79 -12.36 5.02 3.98
N LEU A 80 -12.55 5.35 5.26
CA LEU A 80 -12.45 4.41 6.36
C LEU A 80 -13.64 4.59 7.28
N GLU A 81 -14.26 3.50 7.66
CA GLU A 81 -15.32 3.46 8.67
C GLU A 81 -15.02 2.34 9.66
N THR A 82 -15.11 2.64 10.96
CA THR A 82 -14.83 1.66 12.01
C THR A 82 -16.10 1.20 12.70
N ASP A 83 -16.06 0.00 13.24
CA ASP A 83 -16.94 -0.47 14.30
C ASP A 83 -16.62 0.25 15.63
N PRO A 84 -17.38 0.04 16.72
CA PRO A 84 -17.11 0.64 18.00
C PRO A 84 -15.67 0.40 18.48
N LEU A 85 -15.06 1.47 18.99
CA LEU A 85 -13.70 1.49 19.49
C LEU A 85 -13.72 1.62 21.03
N ASN A 86 -12.92 0.80 21.71
CA ASN A 86 -12.70 0.90 23.15
C ASN A 86 -11.20 1.00 23.45
N VAL A 87 -10.77 2.18 23.91
CA VAL A 87 -9.37 2.52 24.05
C VAL A 87 -9.04 2.85 25.50
N ASP A 88 -7.93 2.34 26.00
CA ASP A 88 -7.37 2.75 27.27
C ASP A 88 -6.61 4.07 27.14
N LEU A 89 -7.24 5.15 27.62
CA LEU A 89 -6.67 6.49 27.54
C LEU A 89 -5.40 6.66 28.39
N GLN A 90 -5.21 5.87 29.45
CA GLN A 90 -4.01 5.93 30.28
C GLN A 90 -2.82 5.32 29.54
N SER A 91 -3.00 4.14 28.98
CA SER A 91 -1.99 3.47 28.13
C SER A 91 -1.62 4.32 26.92
N LEU A 92 -2.58 5.01 26.30
CA LEU A 92 -2.33 5.94 25.21
C LEU A 92 -1.44 7.12 25.60
N ARG A 93 -1.66 7.70 26.77
CA ARG A 93 -0.84 8.81 27.30
C ARG A 93 0.60 8.37 27.58
N GLN A 94 0.78 7.20 28.18
CA GLN A 94 2.10 6.64 28.47
C GLN A 94 2.89 6.34 27.18
N GLN A 95 2.25 5.74 26.19
CA GLN A 95 2.88 5.47 24.89
C GLN A 95 3.32 6.74 24.16
N ARG A 96 2.54 7.82 24.25
CA ARG A 96 2.93 9.12 23.67
C ARG A 96 4.21 9.68 24.29
N GLN A 97 4.36 9.56 25.61
CA GLN A 97 5.56 10.03 26.31
C GLN A 97 6.80 9.21 25.91
N MET A 98 6.64 7.90 25.71
CA MET A 98 7.73 7.00 25.30
C MET A 98 8.10 7.15 23.82
N SER A 99 7.13 7.34 22.93
CA SER A 99 7.37 7.49 21.48
C SER A 99 8.06 8.80 21.11
N SER A 100 7.96 9.85 21.92
CA SER A 100 8.69 11.10 21.71
C SER A 100 10.20 10.95 21.84
N THR A 101 10.66 9.89 22.52
CA THR A 101 12.07 9.64 22.82
C THR A 101 12.77 8.69 21.85
N GLN A 102 12.05 7.85 21.12
CA GLN A 102 12.65 6.76 20.32
C GLN A 102 12.36 6.78 18.81
N GLY A 103 11.56 7.69 18.27
CA GLY A 103 11.32 7.81 16.83
C GLY A 103 10.62 6.60 16.15
N GLU A 104 10.32 5.53 16.90
CA GLU A 104 9.67 4.34 16.36
C GLU A 104 8.15 4.53 16.24
N ARG A 105 7.64 4.44 15.00
CA ARG A 105 6.21 4.43 14.71
C ARG A 105 5.59 3.06 15.02
N ARG A 106 5.36 2.75 16.29
CA ARG A 106 4.65 1.52 16.68
C ARG A 106 3.14 1.71 16.59
N LEU A 107 2.44 0.65 16.17
CA LEU A 107 0.98 0.61 16.24
C LEU A 107 0.56 0.66 17.71
N PRO A 108 -0.34 1.57 18.10
CA PRO A 108 -0.81 1.69 19.49
C PRO A 108 -1.83 0.60 19.85
N THR A 109 -1.63 -0.63 19.36
CA THR A 109 -2.52 -1.78 19.63
C THR A 109 -2.56 -2.17 21.11
N ALA A 110 -1.53 -1.84 21.87
CA ALA A 110 -1.51 -2.07 23.32
C ALA A 110 -2.49 -1.16 24.11
N SER A 111 -3.00 -0.10 23.50
CA SER A 111 -4.05 0.74 24.11
C SER A 111 -5.47 0.36 23.73
N LEU A 112 -5.64 -0.64 22.88
CA LEU A 112 -6.97 -1.19 22.55
C LEU A 112 -7.41 -2.15 23.66
N ARG A 113 -8.62 -1.98 24.19
CA ARG A 113 -9.22 -2.94 25.13
C ARG A 113 -9.92 -4.09 24.42
N GLU A 114 -10.38 -3.86 23.21
CA GLU A 114 -11.13 -4.81 22.38
C GLU A 114 -10.59 -4.78 20.94
N PRO A 115 -10.79 -5.86 20.17
CA PRO A 115 -10.45 -5.86 18.76
C PRO A 115 -11.24 -4.79 18.01
N VAL A 116 -10.56 -4.03 17.16
CA VAL A 116 -11.17 -3.01 16.31
C VAL A 116 -11.34 -3.57 14.91
N GLN A 117 -12.49 -3.33 14.31
CA GLN A 117 -12.80 -3.69 12.93
C GLN A 117 -13.06 -2.42 12.12
N ALA A 118 -12.70 -2.43 10.85
CA ALA A 118 -12.90 -1.31 9.95
C ALA A 118 -13.08 -1.78 8.50
N GLY A 119 -13.92 -1.08 7.76
CA GLY A 119 -13.95 -1.09 6.31
C GLY A 119 -13.05 0.02 5.77
N LEU A 120 -12.23 -0.30 4.79
CA LEU A 120 -11.31 0.62 4.13
C LEU A 120 -11.51 0.54 2.62
N ARG A 121 -11.72 1.68 1.97
CA ARG A 121 -11.71 1.84 0.51
C ARG A 121 -10.55 2.73 0.11
N LEU A 122 -9.76 2.27 -0.84
CA LEU A 122 -8.62 2.99 -1.41
C LEU A 122 -8.82 3.16 -2.91
N VAL A 123 -8.47 4.33 -3.41
CA VAL A 123 -8.41 4.60 -4.85
C VAL A 123 -7.00 5.09 -5.19
N LEU A 124 -6.37 4.44 -6.15
CA LEU A 124 -5.10 4.83 -6.73
C LEU A 124 -5.31 5.14 -8.21
N THR A 125 -4.75 6.23 -8.71
CA THR A 125 -4.73 6.48 -10.14
C THR A 125 -3.54 5.80 -10.80
N GLU A 126 -3.63 5.53 -12.10
CA GLU A 126 -2.49 5.04 -12.89
C GLU A 126 -1.26 5.93 -12.72
N GLN A 127 -1.48 7.25 -12.73
CA GLN A 127 -0.41 8.23 -12.56
C GLN A 127 0.27 8.11 -11.18
N ASP A 128 -0.51 7.90 -10.11
CA ASP A 128 0.03 7.74 -8.75
C ASP A 128 0.88 6.47 -8.64
N VAL A 129 0.42 5.36 -9.23
CA VAL A 129 1.17 4.10 -9.25
C VAL A 129 2.43 4.23 -10.09
N ASN A 130 2.36 4.88 -11.25
CA ASN A 130 3.55 5.10 -12.08
C ASN A 130 4.58 5.99 -11.39
N LYS A 131 4.13 7.03 -10.66
CA LYS A 131 5.03 7.84 -9.83
C LYS A 131 5.73 7.03 -8.76
N LEU A 132 4.99 6.15 -8.06
CA LEU A 132 5.54 5.24 -7.05
C LEU A 132 6.57 4.27 -7.65
N LEU A 133 6.30 3.70 -8.83
CA LEU A 133 7.23 2.81 -9.53
C LEU A 133 8.55 3.49 -9.88
N GLN A 134 8.54 4.80 -10.14
CA GLN A 134 9.73 5.59 -10.40
C GLN A 134 10.52 5.95 -9.14
N SER A 135 9.99 5.72 -7.95
CA SER A 135 10.67 6.04 -6.69
C SER A 135 11.96 5.21 -6.51
N PRO A 136 13.00 5.78 -5.87
CA PRO A 136 14.25 5.07 -5.64
C PRO A 136 14.08 3.77 -4.86
N LEU A 137 13.15 3.75 -3.90
CA LEU A 137 12.88 2.60 -3.05
C LEU A 137 12.28 1.42 -3.85
N VAL A 138 11.32 1.71 -4.74
CA VAL A 138 10.70 0.68 -5.56
C VAL A 138 11.66 0.21 -6.64
N LYS A 139 12.40 1.11 -7.29
CA LYS A 139 13.45 0.75 -8.25
C LYS A 139 14.49 -0.17 -7.63
N ALA A 140 14.94 0.10 -6.40
CA ALA A 140 15.88 -0.76 -5.71
C ALA A 140 15.33 -2.18 -5.45
N ARG A 141 14.04 -2.31 -5.12
CA ARG A 141 13.38 -3.61 -4.95
C ARG A 141 13.19 -4.35 -6.27
N LEU A 142 12.80 -3.64 -7.32
CA LEU A 142 12.59 -4.22 -8.64
C LEU A 142 13.89 -4.76 -9.28
N ARG A 143 15.06 -4.15 -8.98
CA ARG A 143 16.37 -4.66 -9.43
C ARG A 143 16.61 -6.10 -9.00
N ASN A 144 16.22 -6.44 -7.78
CA ASN A 144 16.39 -7.81 -7.25
C ASN A 144 15.46 -8.82 -7.95
N VAL A 145 14.28 -8.39 -8.38
CA VAL A 145 13.34 -9.23 -9.14
C VAL A 145 13.82 -9.42 -10.57
N GLY A 146 14.36 -8.36 -11.19
CA GLY A 146 14.87 -8.41 -12.57
C GLY A 146 16.05 -9.38 -12.77
N SER A 147 16.95 -9.48 -11.80
CA SER A 147 18.07 -10.43 -11.86
C SER A 147 17.62 -11.90 -11.82
N GLY A 148 16.57 -12.20 -11.06
CA GLY A 148 15.95 -13.54 -11.02
C GLY A 148 15.26 -13.91 -12.34
N PHE A 149 14.59 -12.95 -12.97
CA PHE A 149 13.90 -13.14 -14.25
C PHE A 149 14.85 -13.56 -15.37
N LEU A 150 15.96 -12.83 -15.53
CA LEU A 150 16.94 -13.10 -16.57
C LEU A 150 17.69 -14.41 -16.35
N GLY A 151 17.98 -14.78 -15.10
CA GLY A 151 18.55 -16.08 -14.74
C GLY A 151 17.67 -17.25 -15.16
N THR A 152 16.36 -17.11 -15.08
CA THR A 152 15.38 -18.15 -15.49
C THR A 152 15.27 -18.27 -17.02
N MET A 153 15.50 -17.19 -17.76
CA MET A 153 15.43 -17.18 -19.23
C MET A 153 16.74 -17.59 -19.93
N GLY A 154 17.73 -18.12 -19.20
CA GLY A 154 19.00 -18.58 -19.77
C GLY A 154 19.94 -17.44 -20.15
N GLY A 155 19.75 -16.25 -19.59
CA GLY A 155 20.73 -15.17 -19.69
C GLY A 155 22.05 -15.56 -19.06
N ARG A 156 23.16 -15.18 -19.68
CA ARG A 156 24.48 -15.40 -19.11
C ARG A 156 24.56 -14.67 -17.76
N GLN A 157 24.97 -15.37 -16.72
CA GLN A 157 25.13 -14.83 -15.36
C GLN A 157 26.07 -13.60 -15.28
N ASP A 158 26.89 -13.39 -16.32
CA ASP A 158 27.88 -12.33 -16.40
C ASP A 158 27.29 -11.00 -16.91
N GLN A 159 26.10 -11.00 -17.50
CA GLN A 159 25.42 -9.80 -17.99
C GLN A 159 24.42 -9.28 -16.96
N ALA A 160 24.84 -8.29 -16.18
CA ALA A 160 23.95 -7.61 -15.25
C ALA A 160 23.10 -6.59 -16.01
N TYR A 161 21.79 -6.83 -16.12
CA TYR A 161 20.85 -5.84 -16.64
C TYR A 161 20.32 -4.96 -15.52
N GLU A 162 20.18 -3.69 -15.80
CA GLU A 162 19.49 -2.75 -14.92
C GLU A 162 18.06 -2.55 -15.42
N LEU A 163 17.11 -2.65 -14.49
CA LEU A 163 15.71 -2.39 -14.77
C LEU A 163 15.48 -0.88 -14.75
N VAL A 164 15.08 -0.35 -15.90
CA VAL A 164 14.83 1.09 -16.10
C VAL A 164 13.41 1.32 -16.57
N ASN A 165 12.88 2.49 -16.23
CA ASN A 165 11.57 2.97 -16.68
C ASN A 165 10.40 1.99 -16.47
N PRO A 166 10.18 1.43 -15.26
CA PRO A 166 8.99 0.63 -15.00
C PRO A 166 7.74 1.52 -15.17
N LYS A 167 6.77 1.03 -15.92
CA LYS A 167 5.48 1.67 -16.17
C LYS A 167 4.37 0.65 -16.07
N VAL A 168 3.27 1.03 -15.44
CA VAL A 168 2.03 0.27 -15.44
C VAL A 168 0.97 1.04 -16.22
N GLU A 169 0.15 0.32 -16.97
CA GLU A 169 -1.05 0.81 -17.62
C GLU A 169 -2.24 0.04 -17.07
N PHE A 170 -3.27 0.77 -16.66
CA PHE A 170 -4.51 0.18 -16.23
C PHE A 170 -5.43 -0.03 -17.43
N LEU A 171 -5.96 -1.21 -17.56
CA LEU A 171 -6.83 -1.60 -18.66
C LEU A 171 -8.23 -1.91 -18.10
N ALA A 172 -9.21 -1.99 -18.99
CA ALA A 172 -10.55 -2.44 -18.64
C ALA A 172 -10.54 -3.90 -18.13
N ASP A 173 -11.64 -4.33 -17.52
CA ASP A 173 -11.88 -5.73 -17.12
C ASP A 173 -10.85 -6.28 -16.13
N ASN A 174 -10.44 -5.47 -15.14
CA ASN A 174 -9.45 -5.83 -14.12
C ASN A 174 -8.10 -6.27 -14.72
N ARG A 175 -7.67 -5.70 -15.82
CA ARG A 175 -6.38 -6.01 -16.44
C ARG A 175 -5.36 -4.90 -16.21
N VAL A 176 -4.10 -5.29 -16.18
CA VAL A 176 -2.96 -4.38 -16.10
C VAL A 176 -1.91 -4.79 -17.12
N ARG A 177 -1.18 -3.81 -17.65
CA ARG A 177 0.01 -4.03 -18.48
C ARG A 177 1.21 -3.41 -17.76
N LEU A 178 2.21 -4.21 -17.49
CA LEU A 178 3.50 -3.76 -16.95
C LEU A 178 4.51 -3.70 -18.10
N GLN A 179 5.12 -2.56 -18.30
CA GLN A 179 6.21 -2.34 -19.24
C GLN A 179 7.49 -2.02 -18.47
N VAL A 180 8.57 -2.67 -18.81
CA VAL A 180 9.87 -2.47 -18.19
C VAL A 180 10.95 -2.50 -19.27
N SER A 181 11.91 -1.58 -19.20
CA SER A 181 13.09 -1.62 -20.03
C SER A 181 14.25 -2.22 -19.24
N LEU A 182 14.98 -3.12 -19.85
CA LEU A 182 16.20 -3.71 -19.32
C LEU A 182 17.38 -3.14 -20.11
N GLN A 183 18.33 -2.55 -19.42
CA GLN A 183 19.57 -2.00 -20.01
C GLN A 183 20.77 -2.80 -19.50
N GLU A 184 21.65 -3.18 -20.38
CA GLU A 184 22.88 -3.90 -20.03
C GLU A 184 23.81 -3.03 -19.18
N LYS A 185 24.29 -3.58 -18.06
CA LYS A 185 25.14 -2.87 -17.11
C LYS A 185 26.61 -3.15 -17.50
N GLY A 186 27.30 -2.16 -18.01
CA GLY A 186 28.76 -2.33 -18.22
C GLY A 186 29.39 -1.67 -19.42
N GLU A 187 28.65 -1.06 -20.30
CA GLU A 187 29.26 -0.26 -21.36
C GLU A 187 29.11 1.25 -21.04
N THR A 188 30.22 1.85 -20.65
CA THR A 188 30.42 3.30 -20.81
C THR A 188 30.09 3.61 -22.26
N ALA A 189 29.05 4.39 -22.49
CA ALA A 189 28.63 4.81 -23.83
C ALA A 189 29.79 5.47 -24.56
N THR A 190 30.51 4.70 -25.33
CA THR A 190 31.25 5.20 -26.49
C THR A 190 30.21 5.35 -27.60
N GLU A 191 30.18 6.49 -28.25
CA GLU A 191 29.12 6.99 -29.14
C GLU A 191 28.73 6.06 -30.33
N GLU A 192 29.26 4.86 -30.45
CA GLU A 192 29.02 3.95 -31.57
C GLU A 192 28.37 2.60 -31.22
N THR A 193 28.12 2.30 -29.93
CA THR A 193 27.48 1.02 -29.56
C THR A 193 26.11 1.32 -28.94
N SER A 194 25.04 1.14 -29.71
CA SER A 194 23.66 1.19 -29.23
C SER A 194 23.53 0.16 -28.09
N SER A 195 23.48 0.62 -26.84
CA SER A 195 23.18 -0.24 -25.69
C SER A 195 21.92 -1.04 -26.00
N LYS A 196 22.01 -2.37 -26.03
CA LYS A 196 20.88 -3.26 -26.31
C LYS A 196 19.85 -3.09 -25.20
N GLN A 197 18.88 -2.24 -25.43
CA GLN A 197 17.74 -2.08 -24.56
C GLN A 197 16.70 -3.14 -24.91
N LEU A 198 16.31 -3.96 -23.94
CA LEU A 198 15.21 -4.91 -24.07
C LEU A 198 13.96 -4.33 -23.43
N THR A 199 12.88 -4.26 -24.18
CA THR A 199 11.58 -3.86 -23.63
C THR A 199 10.74 -5.10 -23.34
N VAL A 200 10.38 -5.28 -22.07
CA VAL A 200 9.51 -6.36 -21.60
C VAL A 200 8.12 -5.79 -21.34
N ASN A 201 7.11 -6.35 -21.97
CA ASN A 201 5.72 -6.07 -21.71
C ASN A 201 5.05 -7.32 -21.13
N ILE A 202 4.34 -7.17 -20.03
CA ILE A 202 3.55 -8.24 -19.41
C ILE A 202 2.14 -7.69 -19.19
N GLU A 203 1.15 -8.37 -19.74
CA GLU A 203 -0.27 -8.04 -19.53
C GLU A 203 -0.95 -9.21 -18.81
N SER A 204 -1.77 -8.91 -17.80
CA SER A 204 -2.49 -9.91 -17.04
C SER A 204 -3.79 -9.35 -16.47
N GLY A 205 -4.79 -10.19 -16.32
CA GLY A 205 -5.90 -9.93 -15.44
C GLY A 205 -5.47 -10.03 -13.98
N LEU A 206 -6.18 -9.32 -13.10
CA LEU A 206 -5.99 -9.39 -11.65
C LEU A 206 -7.23 -9.95 -10.97
N SER A 207 -7.04 -10.84 -10.02
CA SER A 207 -8.09 -11.38 -9.16
C SER A 207 -7.58 -11.49 -7.73
N ILE A 208 -8.50 -11.62 -6.78
CA ILE A 208 -8.17 -11.84 -5.38
C ILE A 208 -8.56 -13.25 -4.99
N VAL A 209 -7.60 -14.00 -4.45
CA VAL A 209 -7.80 -15.35 -3.94
C VAL A 209 -7.83 -15.32 -2.41
N ALA A 210 -8.83 -15.98 -1.84
CA ALA A 210 -9.03 -16.12 -0.39
C ALA A 210 -9.00 -14.77 0.38
N GLY A 211 -9.24 -13.66 -0.30
CA GLY A 211 -9.26 -12.34 0.28
C GLY A 211 -7.89 -11.79 0.73
N HIS A 212 -6.79 -12.44 0.41
CA HIS A 212 -5.48 -11.99 0.88
C HIS A 212 -4.37 -11.96 -0.17
N GLN A 213 -4.52 -12.67 -1.26
CA GLN A 213 -3.49 -12.79 -2.29
C GLN A 213 -4.00 -12.29 -3.64
N VAL A 214 -3.17 -11.51 -4.33
CA VAL A 214 -3.40 -11.14 -5.72
C VAL A 214 -3.02 -12.31 -6.61
N GLN A 215 -3.87 -12.67 -7.56
CA GLN A 215 -3.61 -13.67 -8.58
C GLN A 215 -3.58 -13.02 -9.95
N PHE A 216 -2.59 -13.39 -10.76
CA PHE A 216 -2.49 -13.00 -12.16
C PHE A 216 -3.21 -14.02 -13.03
N ILE A 217 -4.12 -13.54 -13.90
CA ILE A 217 -4.98 -14.39 -14.73
C ILE A 217 -4.60 -14.22 -16.19
N SER A 218 -4.42 -15.36 -16.87
CA SER A 218 -4.12 -15.41 -18.31
C SER A 218 -3.01 -14.43 -18.71
N PRO A 219 -1.81 -14.53 -18.08
CA PRO A 219 -0.73 -13.62 -18.38
C PRO A 219 -0.22 -13.84 -19.80
N THR A 220 0.06 -12.76 -20.50
CA THR A 220 0.77 -12.72 -21.78
C THR A 220 1.97 -11.80 -21.65
N GLY A 221 3.03 -12.07 -22.41
CA GLY A 221 4.22 -11.23 -22.35
C GLY A 221 4.96 -11.21 -23.67
N SER A 222 5.75 -10.15 -23.87
CA SER A 222 6.65 -10.02 -25.01
C SER A 222 7.96 -9.35 -24.58
N ILE A 223 9.03 -9.69 -25.31
CA ILE A 223 10.34 -9.01 -25.26
C ILE A 223 10.62 -8.49 -26.66
N ASN A 224 10.78 -7.18 -26.82
CA ASN A 224 10.95 -6.53 -28.13
C ASN A 224 9.94 -7.07 -29.16
N ASP A 225 8.63 -7.11 -28.77
CA ASP A 225 7.50 -7.60 -29.54
C ASP A 225 7.51 -9.12 -29.86
N SER A 226 8.54 -9.85 -29.46
CA SER A 226 8.56 -11.31 -29.55
C SER A 226 7.84 -11.93 -28.33
N SER A 227 6.86 -12.80 -28.59
CA SER A 227 6.05 -13.41 -27.54
C SER A 227 6.88 -14.27 -26.59
N ILE A 228 6.64 -14.12 -25.28
CA ILE A 228 7.20 -14.97 -24.23
C ILE A 228 6.26 -16.16 -24.00
N PRO A 229 6.73 -17.41 -24.08
CA PRO A 229 5.89 -18.55 -23.72
C PRO A 229 5.38 -18.45 -22.27
N SER A 230 4.12 -18.77 -22.05
CA SER A 230 3.43 -18.59 -20.76
C SER A 230 4.07 -19.37 -19.61
N PHE A 231 4.75 -20.48 -19.88
CA PHE A 231 5.42 -21.26 -18.84
C PHE A 231 6.60 -20.53 -18.18
N PHE A 232 7.21 -19.54 -18.85
CA PHE A 232 8.22 -18.68 -18.24
C PHE A 232 7.61 -17.57 -17.38
N LEU A 233 6.39 -17.10 -17.70
CA LEU A 233 5.74 -16.04 -16.96
C LEU A 233 5.15 -16.50 -15.62
N GLY A 234 4.68 -17.76 -15.56
CA GLY A 234 4.04 -18.32 -14.38
C GLY A 234 4.85 -18.15 -13.09
N PRO A 235 6.05 -18.71 -13.01
CA PRO A 235 6.89 -18.64 -11.79
C PRO A 235 7.22 -17.21 -11.34
N ILE A 236 7.37 -16.29 -12.29
CA ILE A 236 7.70 -14.89 -12.01
C ILE A 236 6.50 -14.19 -11.38
N LEU A 237 5.32 -14.33 -12.00
CA LEU A 237 4.10 -13.73 -11.50
C LEU A 237 3.66 -14.33 -10.17
N GLU A 238 3.90 -15.63 -9.97
CA GLU A 238 3.67 -16.29 -8.68
C GLU A 238 4.57 -15.69 -7.58
N SER A 239 5.86 -15.54 -7.84
CA SER A 239 6.78 -14.88 -6.92
C SER A 239 6.37 -13.42 -6.62
N MET A 240 5.87 -12.69 -7.63
CA MET A 240 5.31 -11.36 -7.42
C MET A 240 4.04 -11.41 -6.55
N ALA A 241 3.13 -12.34 -6.81
CA ALA A 241 1.89 -12.50 -6.06
C ALA A 241 2.15 -12.77 -4.57
N GLU A 242 3.17 -13.57 -4.25
CA GLU A 242 3.59 -13.84 -2.86
C GLU A 242 4.07 -12.59 -2.13
N GLN A 243 4.68 -11.63 -2.84
CA GLN A 243 5.10 -10.36 -2.24
C GLN A 243 3.91 -9.47 -1.86
N PHE A 244 2.80 -9.60 -2.57
CA PHE A 244 1.54 -8.88 -2.31
C PHE A 244 0.58 -9.62 -1.38
N ASP A 245 0.99 -10.74 -0.76
CA ASP A 245 0.17 -11.45 0.22
C ASP A 245 0.04 -10.63 1.51
N ILE A 246 -1.18 -10.13 1.76
CA ILE A 246 -1.48 -9.29 2.92
C ILE A 246 -1.58 -10.07 4.23
N ARG A 247 -1.51 -11.41 4.24
CA ARG A 247 -1.41 -12.22 5.47
C ARG A 247 -0.16 -11.89 6.28
N LYS A 248 0.89 -11.39 5.64
CA LYS A 248 2.10 -10.90 6.33
C LYS A 248 1.81 -9.82 7.37
N LEU A 249 0.66 -9.13 7.27
CA LEU A 249 0.20 -8.18 8.28
C LEU A 249 -0.23 -8.85 9.60
N GLU A 250 -0.60 -10.14 9.55
CA GLU A 250 -1.09 -10.87 10.72
C GLU A 250 0.00 -11.02 11.81
N GLU A 251 1.28 -11.07 11.41
CA GLU A 251 2.42 -11.06 12.33
C GLU A 251 2.48 -9.77 13.17
N SER A 252 1.95 -8.67 12.64
CA SER A 252 1.85 -7.38 13.33
C SER A 252 0.53 -7.22 14.10
N GLY A 253 -0.31 -8.26 14.21
CA GLY A 253 -1.62 -8.21 14.87
C GLY A 253 -2.73 -7.59 14.02
N ILE A 254 -2.49 -7.42 12.71
CA ILE A 254 -3.44 -6.87 11.74
C ILE A 254 -3.96 -8.00 10.86
N THR A 255 -5.24 -8.34 10.96
CA THR A 255 -5.89 -9.19 9.97
C THR A 255 -6.53 -8.30 8.91
N ALA A 256 -6.14 -8.45 7.66
CA ALA A 256 -6.73 -7.72 6.54
C ALA A 256 -7.29 -8.71 5.50
N ARG A 257 -8.41 -8.35 4.86
CA ARG A 257 -9.00 -9.13 3.77
C ARG A 257 -9.49 -8.19 2.68
N ILE A 258 -8.99 -8.39 1.47
CA ILE A 258 -9.44 -7.67 0.28
C ILE A 258 -10.81 -8.23 -0.10
N LEU A 259 -11.81 -7.38 -0.09
CA LEU A 259 -13.20 -7.73 -0.40
C LEU A 259 -13.50 -7.54 -1.88
N ALA A 260 -12.88 -6.51 -2.48
CA ALA A 260 -13.02 -6.21 -3.89
C ALA A 260 -11.76 -5.53 -4.43
N LEU A 261 -11.41 -5.85 -5.65
CA LEU A 261 -10.41 -5.17 -6.46
C LEU A 261 -11.07 -4.85 -7.81
N ASN A 262 -11.07 -3.59 -8.19
CA ASN A 262 -11.62 -3.12 -9.47
C ASN A 262 -10.62 -2.21 -10.15
N VAL A 263 -10.12 -2.65 -11.31
CA VAL A 263 -9.22 -1.88 -12.16
C VAL A 263 -9.98 -1.39 -13.37
N GLN A 264 -9.92 -0.09 -13.60
CA GLN A 264 -10.47 0.62 -14.76
C GLN A 264 -9.32 1.37 -15.44
N ALA A 265 -9.54 1.87 -16.63
CA ALA A 265 -8.48 2.49 -17.45
C ALA A 265 -7.70 3.65 -16.80
N ASP A 266 -8.22 4.27 -15.74
CA ASP A 266 -7.61 5.43 -15.10
C ASP A 266 -7.32 5.23 -13.60
N LYS A 267 -7.94 4.22 -12.97
CA LYS A 267 -7.89 4.02 -11.53
C LYS A 267 -8.03 2.55 -11.12
N MET A 268 -7.51 2.27 -9.96
CA MET A 268 -7.68 1.03 -9.22
C MET A 268 -8.40 1.32 -7.89
N GLU A 269 -9.49 0.62 -7.65
CA GLU A 269 -10.24 0.68 -6.39
C GLU A 269 -10.06 -0.62 -5.61
N ILE A 270 -9.75 -0.50 -4.33
CA ILE A 270 -9.55 -1.64 -3.43
C ILE A 270 -10.44 -1.44 -2.22
N ALA A 271 -11.35 -2.39 -1.97
CA ALA A 271 -12.12 -2.45 -0.73
C ALA A 271 -11.53 -3.54 0.17
N THR A 272 -11.30 -3.21 1.43
CA THR A 272 -10.62 -4.11 2.38
C THR A 272 -11.31 -4.07 3.72
N PHE A 273 -11.51 -5.23 4.33
CA PHE A 273 -11.83 -5.37 5.74
C PHE A 273 -10.52 -5.45 6.54
N VAL A 274 -10.46 -4.76 7.66
CA VAL A 274 -9.29 -4.75 8.55
C VAL A 274 -9.74 -5.02 9.98
N ARG A 275 -9.03 -5.90 10.68
CA ARG A 275 -9.23 -6.18 12.10
C ARG A 275 -7.90 -6.06 12.83
N LEU A 276 -7.90 -5.31 13.91
CA LEU A 276 -6.77 -5.13 14.80
C LEU A 276 -7.04 -5.84 16.10
N LYS A 277 -6.10 -6.63 16.55
CA LYS A 277 -6.16 -7.26 17.88
C LYS A 277 -5.40 -6.41 18.90
N PRO A 278 -5.91 -6.29 20.14
CA PRO A 278 -5.11 -5.78 21.25
C PRO A 278 -3.80 -6.58 21.34
N LYS A 279 -2.72 -5.89 21.63
CA LYS A 279 -1.46 -6.58 21.93
C LYS A 279 -1.41 -6.80 23.43
N ASN A 280 -1.46 -8.06 23.84
CA ASN A 280 -1.24 -8.45 25.23
C ASN A 280 0.19 -8.13 25.68
#